data_ce6b3a6e376d184e819bd2740f57de21
#
_entry.id   ce6b3a6e376d184e819bd2740f57de21
#
_cell.length_a   1.000
_cell.length_b   1.000
_cell.length_c   1.000
_cell.angle_alpha   90.00
_cell.angle_beta   90.00
_cell.angle_gamma   90.00
#
_symmetry.space_group_name_H-M   'P 1'
#
loop_
_entity.id
_entity.type
_entity.pdbx_description
1 polymer ?
#
loop_
_entity_poly.entity_id
_entity_poly.type
_entity_poly.pdbx_seq_one_letter_code
_entity_poly.pdbx_strand_id
1 'polypeptide(L)'
;MSGDFEAIVKYLKEKVLYSDEVVGKEKEKKQVLNLLRRTVVDGESNSMLLIGPQGAESSKLVNSVLKELEGLKDYIIVELHGLLHTDDRLALKSITFQLNLDNAVDGKVFGSFAENLAFLLACLRTGGKESSKSVIFILQAFDLFCAHHNQTLLYNLFDISQSAQTPICVLGLTCRINVIQLLEKRVKSRFSHRQMFLYAGSEETSDLDFALDRMAWYLELPPKCPVGITSKARDAWNLNVQELLKNKKFRAVTERMIGLELSEQILKNVLLKCLYSLTNTDQLLTVNQFEKELESLEKDEMVQVLQDLSALEICLIVAMQHHSDIYDNSPMNFEMVYTRYVKFAHKHSSMQNVQRPVVMKAFEHIEAIELIAMVNQQGSAKLQKEYQFFKLLVTPQQISEAIGKMQGLPTEIVQWWNSSLI
;
A
#
# COMPACT_ATOMS: atom_id res chain seq x y z
N MET A 1 -12.17 25.52 29.07
CA MET A 1 -10.88 25.03 28.61
C MET A 1 -10.90 23.51 28.29
N SER A 2 -11.51 22.63 29.12
CA SER A 2 -11.60 21.19 28.79
C SER A 2 -12.43 20.90 27.53
N GLY A 3 -13.55 21.59 27.32
CA GLY A 3 -14.43 21.39 26.17
C GLY A 3 -13.83 21.84 24.84
N ASP A 4 -13.04 22.93 24.82
CA ASP A 4 -12.36 23.40 23.61
C ASP A 4 -11.29 22.42 23.14
N PHE A 5 -10.54 21.83 24.11
CA PHE A 5 -9.50 20.84 23.79
C PHE A 5 -10.09 19.57 23.16
N GLU A 6 -11.14 19.02 23.74
CA GLU A 6 -11.82 17.83 23.19
C GLU A 6 -12.38 18.11 21.79
N ALA A 7 -12.94 19.30 21.56
CA ALA A 7 -13.44 19.71 20.25
C ALA A 7 -12.31 19.85 19.23
N ILE A 8 -11.14 20.42 19.61
CA ILE A 8 -9.94 20.52 18.76
C ILE A 8 -9.46 19.14 18.35
N VAL A 9 -9.23 18.26 19.33
CA VAL A 9 -8.71 16.90 19.06
C VAL A 9 -9.68 16.10 18.20
N LYS A 10 -10.99 16.20 18.46
CA LYS A 10 -12.01 15.54 17.64
C LYS A 10 -12.00 16.06 16.20
N TYR A 11 -12.00 17.36 16.01
CA TYR A 11 -11.96 17.97 14.67
C TYR A 11 -10.70 17.55 13.89
N LEU A 12 -9.51 17.58 14.53
CA LEU A 12 -8.27 17.20 13.87
C LEU A 12 -8.24 15.70 13.52
N LYS A 13 -8.75 14.82 14.39
CA LYS A 13 -8.90 13.40 14.09
C LYS A 13 -9.81 13.19 12.87
N GLU A 14 -10.94 13.84 12.83
CA GLU A 14 -11.87 13.79 11.68
C GLU A 14 -11.20 14.33 10.41
N LYS A 15 -10.46 15.44 10.50
CA LYS A 15 -9.70 16.00 9.39
C LYS A 15 -8.64 15.03 8.86
N VAL A 16 -7.87 14.41 9.74
CA VAL A 16 -6.84 13.42 9.32
C VAL A 16 -7.47 12.17 8.70
N LEU A 17 -8.57 11.67 9.27
CA LEU A 17 -9.23 10.44 8.80
C LEU A 17 -9.95 10.63 7.46
N TYR A 18 -10.76 11.68 7.35
CA TYR A 18 -11.76 11.83 6.29
C TYR A 18 -11.43 12.87 5.24
N SER A 19 -10.29 13.59 5.35
CA SER A 19 -9.96 14.55 4.29
C SER A 19 -9.58 13.85 2.99
N ASP A 20 -10.23 14.23 1.92
CA ASP A 20 -9.94 13.80 0.54
C ASP A 20 -9.00 14.78 -0.17
N GLU A 21 -8.58 15.85 0.49
CA GLU A 21 -7.67 16.81 -0.13
C GLU A 21 -6.26 16.24 -0.24
N VAL A 22 -5.66 16.45 -1.40
CA VAL A 22 -4.28 16.06 -1.70
C VAL A 22 -3.43 17.32 -1.68
N VAL A 23 -2.68 17.47 -0.60
CA VAL A 23 -1.84 18.67 -0.37
C VAL A 23 -0.62 18.65 -1.31
N GLY A 24 -0.35 19.78 -1.94
CA GLY A 24 0.85 19.95 -2.78
C GLY A 24 0.77 19.33 -4.17
N LYS A 25 -0.42 18.98 -4.65
CA LYS A 25 -0.68 18.41 -5.99
C LYS A 25 -1.68 19.23 -6.82
N GLU A 26 -1.71 20.54 -6.60
CA GLU A 26 -2.67 21.43 -7.26
C GLU A 26 -2.47 21.50 -8.79
N LYS A 27 -1.23 21.36 -9.27
CA LYS A 27 -0.92 21.34 -10.71
C LYS A 27 -1.49 20.08 -11.36
N GLU A 28 -1.24 18.94 -10.75
CA GLU A 28 -1.72 17.63 -11.21
C GLU A 28 -3.25 17.57 -11.13
N LYS A 29 -3.82 18.04 -10.03
CA LYS A 29 -5.28 18.16 -9.86
C LYS A 29 -5.92 18.99 -10.97
N LYS A 30 -5.37 20.17 -11.29
CA LYS A 30 -5.84 21.01 -12.38
C LYS A 30 -5.75 20.36 -13.75
N GLN A 31 -4.68 19.57 -14.00
CA GLN A 31 -4.53 18.87 -15.28
C GLN A 31 -5.58 17.77 -15.44
N VAL A 32 -5.83 16.96 -14.38
CA VAL A 32 -6.87 15.92 -14.40
C VAL A 32 -8.25 16.58 -14.52
N LEU A 33 -8.50 17.65 -13.77
CA LEU A 33 -9.76 18.39 -13.85
C LEU A 33 -10.02 18.92 -15.27
N ASN A 34 -9.01 19.52 -15.91
CA ASN A 34 -9.14 20.01 -17.26
C ASN A 34 -9.42 18.89 -18.28
N LEU A 35 -8.77 17.72 -18.11
CA LEU A 35 -9.03 16.56 -18.96
C LEU A 35 -10.47 16.06 -18.81
N LEU A 36 -10.93 15.86 -17.57
CA LEU A 36 -12.29 15.38 -17.32
C LEU A 36 -13.35 16.41 -17.73
N ARG A 37 -13.08 17.71 -17.49
CA ARG A 37 -13.96 18.78 -17.93
C ARG A 37 -14.14 18.81 -19.43
N ARG A 38 -13.07 18.66 -20.21
CA ARG A 38 -13.15 18.53 -21.68
C ARG A 38 -14.04 17.36 -22.08
N THR A 39 -13.94 16.24 -21.38
CA THR A 39 -14.79 15.09 -21.69
C THR A 39 -16.25 15.33 -21.32
N VAL A 40 -16.52 15.88 -20.14
CA VAL A 40 -17.88 16.07 -19.63
C VAL A 40 -18.60 17.24 -20.30
N VAL A 41 -17.89 18.37 -20.48
CA VAL A 41 -18.48 19.63 -20.99
C VAL A 41 -18.38 19.73 -22.51
N ASP A 42 -17.16 19.51 -23.06
CA ASP A 42 -16.86 19.75 -24.46
C ASP A 42 -17.08 18.48 -25.32
N GLY A 43 -17.36 17.33 -24.72
CA GLY A 43 -17.64 16.09 -25.43
C GLY A 43 -16.40 15.47 -26.10
N GLU A 44 -15.20 15.76 -25.58
CA GLU A 44 -13.94 15.19 -26.09
C GLU A 44 -13.61 13.87 -25.40
N SER A 45 -13.41 12.80 -26.17
CA SER A 45 -12.91 11.53 -25.62
C SER A 45 -11.41 11.60 -25.38
N ASN A 46 -10.97 11.07 -24.24
CA ASN A 46 -9.57 11.14 -23.81
C ASN A 46 -9.15 9.87 -23.06
N SER A 47 -7.84 9.66 -22.95
CA SER A 47 -7.28 8.66 -22.04
C SER A 47 -6.00 9.19 -21.37
N MET A 48 -5.76 8.78 -20.13
CA MET A 48 -4.57 9.17 -19.36
C MET A 48 -4.20 8.07 -18.37
N LEU A 49 -2.91 7.91 -18.12
CA LEU A 49 -2.38 7.09 -17.02
C LEU A 49 -1.82 8.00 -15.93
N LEU A 50 -2.27 7.76 -14.71
CA LEU A 50 -1.74 8.34 -13.49
C LEU A 50 -0.79 7.31 -12.86
N ILE A 51 0.49 7.66 -12.82
CA ILE A 51 1.56 6.80 -12.32
C ILE A 51 2.09 7.44 -11.04
N GLY A 52 1.92 6.77 -9.91
CA GLY A 52 2.32 7.30 -8.62
C GLY A 52 2.71 6.21 -7.64
N PRO A 53 3.21 6.59 -6.45
CA PRO A 53 3.57 5.63 -5.43
C PRO A 53 2.37 4.78 -5.02
N GLN A 54 2.65 3.61 -4.48
CA GLN A 54 1.61 2.73 -3.95
C GLN A 54 0.87 3.42 -2.80
N GLY A 55 -0.45 3.44 -2.87
CA GLY A 55 -1.30 4.07 -1.84
C GLY A 55 -2.53 4.77 -2.41
N ALA A 56 -3.24 5.47 -1.55
CA ALA A 56 -4.53 6.07 -1.88
C ALA A 56 -4.43 7.46 -2.55
N GLU A 57 -3.25 8.03 -2.77
CA GLU A 57 -3.09 9.40 -3.26
C GLU A 57 -3.70 9.62 -4.64
N SER A 58 -3.44 8.70 -5.58
CA SER A 58 -3.99 8.78 -6.93
C SER A 58 -5.52 8.73 -6.93
N SER A 59 -6.09 7.81 -6.13
CA SER A 59 -7.55 7.67 -6.00
C SER A 59 -8.16 8.89 -5.31
N LYS A 60 -7.54 9.45 -4.28
CA LYS A 60 -7.99 10.68 -3.62
C LYS A 60 -7.96 11.87 -4.55
N LEU A 61 -6.90 12.01 -5.36
CA LEU A 61 -6.79 13.06 -6.36
C LEU A 61 -7.95 12.98 -7.36
N VAL A 62 -8.23 11.78 -7.89
CA VAL A 62 -9.36 11.57 -8.82
C VAL A 62 -10.68 11.87 -8.12
N ASN A 63 -10.92 11.38 -6.90
CA ASN A 63 -12.14 11.63 -6.15
C ASN A 63 -12.33 13.12 -5.83
N SER A 64 -11.27 13.84 -5.49
CA SER A 64 -11.31 15.29 -5.28
C SER A 64 -11.70 16.05 -6.55
N VAL A 65 -11.21 15.60 -7.71
CA VAL A 65 -11.56 16.17 -9.01
C VAL A 65 -13.02 15.86 -9.38
N LEU A 66 -13.47 14.63 -9.14
CA LEU A 66 -14.86 14.24 -9.41
C LEU A 66 -15.85 15.06 -8.58
N LYS A 67 -15.55 15.33 -7.32
CA LYS A 67 -16.36 16.25 -6.47
C LYS A 67 -16.47 17.65 -7.05
N GLU A 68 -15.40 18.17 -7.66
CA GLU A 68 -15.44 19.49 -8.32
C GLU A 68 -16.23 19.48 -9.64
N LEU A 69 -16.39 18.32 -10.26
CA LEU A 69 -17.20 18.16 -11.48
C LEU A 69 -18.69 17.97 -11.18
N GLU A 70 -19.06 17.66 -9.92
CA GLU A 70 -20.46 17.52 -9.52
C GLU A 70 -21.26 18.80 -9.83
N GLY A 71 -22.35 18.64 -10.55
CA GLY A 71 -23.26 19.74 -10.93
C GLY A 71 -22.94 20.45 -12.26
N LEU A 72 -21.87 20.08 -12.99
CA LEU A 72 -21.61 20.68 -14.31
C LEU A 72 -22.48 20.09 -15.41
N LYS A 73 -22.47 18.77 -15.58
CA LYS A 73 -23.31 17.98 -16.50
C LYS A 73 -23.44 16.56 -15.96
N ASP A 74 -24.46 15.85 -16.40
CA ASP A 74 -24.63 14.42 -16.10
C ASP A 74 -23.53 13.59 -16.74
N TYR A 75 -22.84 12.79 -15.94
CA TYR A 75 -21.86 11.80 -16.41
C TYR A 75 -22.03 10.51 -15.62
N ILE A 76 -21.48 9.42 -16.14
CA ILE A 76 -21.51 8.11 -15.50
C ILE A 76 -20.06 7.73 -15.17
N ILE A 77 -19.81 7.30 -13.94
CA ILE A 77 -18.53 6.74 -13.51
C ILE A 77 -18.62 5.23 -13.55
N VAL A 78 -17.61 4.59 -14.13
CA VAL A 78 -17.41 3.15 -14.13
C VAL A 78 -16.08 2.84 -13.48
N GLU A 79 -16.12 2.23 -12.31
CA GLU A 79 -14.92 1.87 -11.56
C GLU A 79 -14.59 0.40 -11.72
N LEU A 80 -13.34 0.12 -12.11
CA LEU A 80 -12.80 -1.22 -12.21
C LEU A 80 -11.51 -1.31 -11.39
N HIS A 81 -11.27 -2.46 -10.77
CA HIS A 81 -10.07 -2.70 -9.97
C HIS A 81 -9.40 -4.00 -10.42
N GLY A 82 -8.12 -3.94 -10.79
CA GLY A 82 -7.38 -5.08 -11.34
C GLY A 82 -7.32 -6.30 -10.42
N LEU A 83 -7.36 -6.12 -9.10
CA LEU A 83 -7.41 -7.25 -8.15
C LEU A 83 -8.78 -7.94 -8.10
N LEU A 84 -9.87 -7.21 -8.38
CA LEU A 84 -11.24 -7.76 -8.37
C LEU A 84 -11.64 -8.32 -9.73
N HIS A 85 -11.21 -7.68 -10.80
CA HIS A 85 -11.52 -8.01 -12.17
C HIS A 85 -10.30 -8.67 -12.81
N THR A 86 -10.05 -9.93 -12.46
CA THR A 86 -8.86 -10.70 -12.85
C THR A 86 -8.87 -11.15 -14.32
N ASP A 87 -9.99 -11.02 -14.99
CA ASP A 87 -10.15 -11.28 -16.42
C ASP A 87 -11.10 -10.29 -17.10
N ASP A 88 -11.05 -10.22 -18.44
CA ASP A 88 -11.88 -9.31 -19.23
C ASP A 88 -13.38 -9.63 -19.10
N ARG A 89 -13.76 -10.88 -18.79
CA ARG A 89 -15.15 -11.29 -18.61
C ARG A 89 -15.76 -10.69 -17.35
N LEU A 90 -15.02 -10.75 -16.22
CA LEU A 90 -15.46 -10.16 -14.97
C LEU A 90 -15.55 -8.64 -15.08
N ALA A 91 -14.55 -8.02 -15.71
CA ALA A 91 -14.54 -6.58 -15.94
C ALA A 91 -15.73 -6.14 -16.82
N LEU A 92 -16.00 -6.84 -17.93
CA LEU A 92 -17.13 -6.54 -18.80
C LEU A 92 -18.46 -6.69 -18.09
N LYS A 93 -18.63 -7.74 -17.26
CA LYS A 93 -19.82 -7.94 -16.45
C LYS A 93 -20.06 -6.78 -15.49
N SER A 94 -19.00 -6.31 -14.83
CA SER A 94 -19.07 -5.16 -13.93
C SER A 94 -19.43 -3.86 -14.67
N ILE A 95 -18.85 -3.61 -15.85
CA ILE A 95 -19.19 -2.46 -16.70
C ILE A 95 -20.68 -2.48 -17.08
N THR A 96 -21.16 -3.62 -17.56
CA THR A 96 -22.58 -3.81 -17.98
C THR A 96 -23.54 -3.52 -16.81
N PHE A 97 -23.19 -3.99 -15.61
CA PHE A 97 -23.97 -3.74 -14.40
C PHE A 97 -23.95 -2.26 -13.99
N GLN A 98 -22.77 -1.61 -13.96
CA GLN A 98 -22.64 -0.21 -13.56
C GLN A 98 -23.31 0.75 -14.55
N LEU A 99 -23.35 0.41 -15.83
CA LEU A 99 -24.05 1.17 -16.87
C LEU A 99 -25.55 0.90 -16.94
N ASN A 100 -26.08 -0.03 -16.12
CA ASN A 100 -27.49 -0.47 -16.14
C ASN A 100 -27.99 -0.81 -17.54
N LEU A 101 -27.23 -1.61 -18.28
CA LEU A 101 -27.60 -2.01 -19.63
C LEU A 101 -28.68 -3.11 -19.59
N ASP A 102 -29.54 -3.16 -20.62
CA ASP A 102 -30.73 -4.04 -20.69
C ASP A 102 -30.40 -5.55 -20.61
N ASN A 103 -29.16 -5.95 -20.87
CA ASN A 103 -28.70 -7.33 -20.71
C ASN A 103 -28.30 -7.70 -19.27
N ALA A 104 -28.49 -6.80 -18.32
CA ALA A 104 -28.23 -7.01 -16.89
C ALA A 104 -29.55 -6.95 -16.10
N VAL A 105 -30.00 -8.09 -15.55
CA VAL A 105 -31.19 -8.17 -14.69
C VAL A 105 -30.81 -8.87 -13.39
N ASP A 106 -31.25 -8.30 -12.26
CA ASP A 106 -30.97 -8.83 -10.89
C ASP A 106 -29.50 -9.21 -10.62
N GLY A 107 -28.58 -8.39 -11.10
CA GLY A 107 -27.14 -8.61 -10.92
C GLY A 107 -26.54 -9.74 -11.77
N LYS A 108 -27.33 -10.28 -12.73
CA LYS A 108 -26.86 -11.28 -13.69
C LYS A 108 -26.79 -10.67 -15.09
N VAL A 109 -25.64 -10.84 -15.73
CA VAL A 109 -25.44 -10.45 -17.14
C VAL A 109 -25.58 -11.67 -18.01
N PHE A 110 -26.48 -11.61 -18.98
CA PHE A 110 -26.79 -12.70 -19.89
C PHE A 110 -26.00 -12.57 -21.20
N GLY A 111 -25.68 -13.72 -21.81
CA GLY A 111 -24.97 -13.81 -23.07
C GLY A 111 -23.50 -14.21 -22.95
N SER A 112 -22.87 -14.51 -24.09
CA SER A 112 -21.47 -14.83 -24.20
C SER A 112 -20.60 -13.56 -24.03
N PHE A 113 -19.29 -13.72 -23.76
CA PHE A 113 -18.36 -12.59 -23.68
C PHE A 113 -18.39 -11.73 -24.96
N ALA A 114 -18.40 -12.37 -26.14
CA ALA A 114 -18.42 -11.67 -27.43
C ALA A 114 -19.73 -10.87 -27.63
N GLU A 115 -20.87 -11.43 -27.28
CA GLU A 115 -22.19 -10.76 -27.36
C GLU A 115 -22.24 -9.55 -26.42
N ASN A 116 -21.80 -9.71 -25.17
CA ASN A 116 -21.79 -8.63 -24.18
C ASN A 116 -20.83 -7.51 -24.59
N LEU A 117 -19.66 -7.87 -25.11
CA LEU A 117 -18.72 -6.88 -25.64
C LEU A 117 -19.28 -6.12 -26.85
N ALA A 118 -19.88 -6.85 -27.81
CA ALA A 118 -20.52 -6.25 -28.99
C ALA A 118 -21.68 -5.33 -28.59
N PHE A 119 -22.49 -5.74 -27.60
CA PHE A 119 -23.59 -4.93 -27.08
C PHE A 119 -23.07 -3.66 -26.40
N LEU A 120 -22.07 -3.76 -25.52
CA LEU A 120 -21.43 -2.60 -24.89
C LEU A 120 -20.90 -1.63 -25.95
N LEU A 121 -20.16 -2.14 -26.93
CA LEU A 121 -19.60 -1.34 -28.00
C LEU A 121 -20.71 -0.65 -28.84
N ALA A 122 -21.80 -1.34 -29.11
CA ALA A 122 -22.95 -0.77 -29.81
C ALA A 122 -23.59 0.37 -28.99
N CYS A 123 -23.85 0.16 -27.71
CA CYS A 123 -24.40 1.18 -26.81
C CYS A 123 -23.54 2.43 -26.73
N LEU A 124 -22.20 2.26 -26.62
CA LEU A 124 -21.27 3.36 -26.58
C LEU A 124 -21.07 4.04 -27.94
N ARG A 125 -21.37 3.37 -29.06
CA ARG A 125 -21.29 3.90 -30.42
C ARG A 125 -22.57 4.59 -30.90
N THR A 126 -23.71 4.24 -30.40
CA THR A 126 -25.00 4.81 -30.84
C THR A 126 -25.34 6.16 -30.21
N GLY A 127 -24.63 6.55 -29.16
CA GLY A 127 -24.82 7.86 -28.50
C GLY A 127 -24.29 9.01 -29.36
N GLY A 128 -25.06 10.11 -29.49
CA GLY A 128 -24.61 11.35 -30.14
C GLY A 128 -23.89 12.26 -29.12
N LYS A 129 -22.90 13.06 -29.56
CA LYS A 129 -22.10 13.97 -28.71
C LYS A 129 -22.94 14.91 -27.82
N GLU A 130 -24.11 15.31 -28.27
CA GLU A 130 -24.95 16.27 -27.55
C GLU A 130 -26.04 15.60 -26.69
N SER A 131 -26.42 14.35 -26.99
CA SER A 131 -27.55 13.66 -26.35
C SER A 131 -27.15 12.56 -25.39
N SER A 132 -25.89 12.09 -25.42
CA SER A 132 -25.42 11.01 -24.57
C SER A 132 -24.67 11.52 -23.33
N LYS A 133 -24.85 10.87 -22.20
CA LYS A 133 -24.07 11.11 -20.98
C LYS A 133 -22.62 10.70 -21.20
N SER A 134 -21.69 11.51 -20.76
CA SER A 134 -20.26 11.18 -20.79
C SER A 134 -19.95 10.02 -19.85
N VAL A 135 -19.02 9.14 -20.21
CA VAL A 135 -18.64 7.99 -19.39
C VAL A 135 -17.17 8.11 -18.98
N ILE A 136 -16.90 8.05 -17.68
CA ILE A 136 -15.56 8.09 -17.11
C ILE A 136 -15.23 6.68 -16.58
N PHE A 137 -14.26 6.01 -17.21
CA PHE A 137 -13.72 4.74 -16.75
C PHE A 137 -12.52 5.01 -15.84
N ILE A 138 -12.56 4.50 -14.61
CA ILE A 138 -11.47 4.56 -13.66
C ILE A 138 -10.95 3.14 -13.45
N LEU A 139 -9.72 2.86 -13.94
CA LEU A 139 -9.08 1.55 -13.87
C LEU A 139 -8.02 1.58 -12.77
N GLN A 140 -8.36 1.14 -11.58
CA GLN A 140 -7.42 1.03 -10.44
C GLN A 140 -6.56 -0.23 -10.60
N ALA A 141 -5.28 -0.16 -10.18
CA ALA A 141 -4.27 -1.20 -10.44
C ALA A 141 -4.21 -1.58 -11.93
N PHE A 142 -4.07 -0.56 -12.78
CA PHE A 142 -4.14 -0.68 -14.25
C PHE A 142 -3.17 -1.69 -14.83
N ASP A 143 -2.01 -1.87 -14.23
CA ASP A 143 -1.00 -2.84 -14.67
C ASP A 143 -1.50 -4.29 -14.64
N LEU A 144 -2.45 -4.63 -13.77
CA LEU A 144 -3.05 -5.97 -13.72
C LEU A 144 -3.95 -6.23 -14.93
N PHE A 145 -4.62 -5.22 -15.47
CA PHE A 145 -5.38 -5.36 -16.73
C PHE A 145 -4.46 -5.62 -17.92
N CYS A 146 -3.18 -5.18 -17.86
CA CYS A 146 -2.20 -5.50 -18.88
C CYS A 146 -1.80 -7.00 -18.91
N ALA A 147 -2.08 -7.74 -17.82
CA ALA A 147 -1.84 -9.19 -17.75
C ALA A 147 -3.02 -10.02 -18.30
N HIS A 148 -4.16 -9.39 -18.61
CA HIS A 148 -5.30 -10.10 -19.20
C HIS A 148 -4.98 -10.66 -20.58
N HIS A 149 -5.56 -11.82 -20.87
CA HIS A 149 -5.34 -12.49 -22.15
C HIS A 149 -5.76 -11.60 -23.34
N ASN A 150 -4.82 -11.36 -24.25
CA ASN A 150 -5.01 -10.52 -25.44
C ASN A 150 -5.44 -9.06 -25.15
N GLN A 151 -5.46 -8.59 -23.92
CA GLN A 151 -5.82 -7.21 -23.53
C GLN A 151 -7.06 -6.66 -24.31
N THR A 152 -8.06 -7.52 -24.57
CA THR A 152 -9.17 -7.19 -25.45
C THR A 152 -10.02 -6.05 -24.91
N LEU A 153 -10.24 -6.00 -23.61
CA LEU A 153 -10.98 -4.93 -22.96
C LEU A 153 -10.26 -3.59 -23.14
N LEU A 154 -8.97 -3.53 -22.81
CA LEU A 154 -8.16 -2.31 -22.94
C LEU A 154 -8.13 -1.80 -24.39
N TYR A 155 -7.95 -2.73 -25.34
CA TYR A 155 -7.98 -2.38 -26.77
C TYR A 155 -9.30 -1.68 -27.14
N ASN A 156 -10.43 -2.26 -26.75
CA ASN A 156 -11.74 -1.70 -27.11
C ASN A 156 -12.03 -0.38 -26.40
N LEU A 157 -11.67 -0.24 -25.12
CA LEU A 157 -11.83 1.02 -24.36
C LEU A 157 -11.02 2.15 -24.99
N PHE A 158 -9.76 1.89 -25.36
CA PHE A 158 -8.95 2.91 -26.01
C PHE A 158 -9.38 3.17 -27.47
N ASP A 159 -9.85 2.16 -28.20
CA ASP A 159 -10.39 2.34 -29.56
C ASP A 159 -11.62 3.26 -29.57
N ILE A 160 -12.56 3.05 -28.62
CA ILE A 160 -13.73 3.91 -28.49
C ILE A 160 -13.31 5.33 -28.03
N SER A 161 -12.32 5.46 -27.17
CA SER A 161 -11.85 6.78 -26.74
C SER A 161 -11.18 7.61 -27.86
N GLN A 162 -10.86 7.01 -28.98
CA GLN A 162 -10.42 7.71 -30.19
C GLN A 162 -11.56 7.99 -31.19
N SER A 163 -12.72 7.37 -30.98
CA SER A 163 -13.87 7.57 -31.86
C SER A 163 -14.60 8.88 -31.54
N ALA A 164 -15.23 9.49 -32.55
CA ALA A 164 -15.94 10.76 -32.39
C ALA A 164 -17.37 10.60 -31.82
N GLN A 165 -17.67 9.48 -31.17
CA GLN A 165 -19.00 9.08 -30.69
C GLN A 165 -19.26 9.53 -29.23
N THR A 166 -19.87 8.70 -28.40
CA THR A 166 -20.08 9.01 -26.97
C THR A 166 -18.80 9.52 -26.31
N PRO A 167 -18.83 10.64 -25.56
CA PRO A 167 -17.66 11.15 -24.88
C PRO A 167 -17.18 10.19 -23.78
N ILE A 168 -15.95 9.70 -23.89
CA ILE A 168 -15.38 8.71 -22.97
C ILE A 168 -14.03 9.18 -22.48
N CYS A 169 -13.82 9.11 -21.15
CA CYS A 169 -12.50 9.26 -20.57
C CYS A 169 -12.08 7.94 -19.89
N VAL A 170 -10.85 7.50 -20.22
CA VAL A 170 -10.24 6.32 -19.58
C VAL A 170 -9.06 6.78 -18.74
N LEU A 171 -9.22 6.68 -17.40
CA LEU A 171 -8.16 6.96 -16.43
C LEU A 171 -7.62 5.64 -15.88
N GLY A 172 -6.36 5.35 -16.12
CA GLY A 172 -5.65 4.23 -15.50
C GLY A 172 -4.79 4.71 -14.35
N LEU A 173 -4.91 4.07 -13.19
CA LEU A 173 -4.10 4.35 -12.00
C LEU A 173 -3.17 3.17 -11.73
N THR A 174 -1.87 3.42 -11.62
CA THR A 174 -0.87 2.38 -11.37
C THR A 174 0.35 2.93 -10.64
N CYS A 175 1.06 2.04 -9.93
CA CYS A 175 2.36 2.35 -9.35
C CYS A 175 3.54 1.91 -10.25
N ARG A 176 3.27 1.22 -11.36
CA ARG A 176 4.32 0.71 -12.25
C ARG A 176 4.76 1.75 -13.27
N ILE A 177 6.02 2.19 -13.18
CA ILE A 177 6.62 3.17 -14.10
C ILE A 177 6.69 2.60 -15.53
N ASN A 178 6.96 1.31 -15.68
CA ASN A 178 7.10 0.66 -16.98
C ASN A 178 5.78 0.14 -17.57
N VAL A 179 4.64 0.60 -17.08
CA VAL A 179 3.30 0.11 -17.50
C VAL A 179 3.07 0.15 -19.00
N ILE A 180 3.59 1.17 -19.71
CA ILE A 180 3.47 1.27 -21.18
C ILE A 180 4.14 0.09 -21.89
N GLN A 181 5.19 -0.48 -21.32
CA GLN A 181 5.88 -1.64 -21.92
C GLN A 181 5.06 -2.92 -21.81
N LEU A 182 4.15 -3.00 -20.84
CA LEU A 182 3.24 -4.13 -20.65
C LEU A 182 2.07 -4.15 -21.65
N LEU A 183 1.81 -3.02 -22.32
CA LEU A 183 0.75 -2.93 -23.31
C LEU A 183 1.19 -3.62 -24.61
N GLU A 184 0.28 -4.43 -25.19
CA GLU A 184 0.46 -4.97 -26.54
C GLU A 184 0.57 -3.85 -27.59
N LYS A 185 1.27 -4.09 -28.68
CA LYS A 185 1.48 -3.09 -29.76
C LYS A 185 0.17 -2.47 -30.25
N ARG A 186 -0.88 -3.29 -30.42
CA ARG A 186 -2.20 -2.84 -30.87
C ARG A 186 -2.92 -1.95 -29.86
N VAL A 187 -2.78 -2.24 -28.56
CA VAL A 187 -3.36 -1.42 -27.48
C VAL A 187 -2.59 -0.11 -27.35
N LYS A 188 -1.25 -0.20 -27.40
CA LYS A 188 -0.36 0.95 -27.32
C LYS A 188 -0.63 1.97 -28.44
N SER A 189 -0.92 1.52 -29.66
CA SER A 189 -1.27 2.41 -30.77
C SER A 189 -2.61 3.14 -30.61
N ARG A 190 -3.49 2.65 -29.71
CA ARG A 190 -4.81 3.26 -29.40
C ARG A 190 -4.76 4.15 -28.15
N PHE A 191 -3.73 4.02 -27.33
CA PHE A 191 -3.57 4.85 -26.15
C PHE A 191 -3.07 6.25 -26.53
N SER A 192 -3.61 7.29 -25.89
CA SER A 192 -3.24 8.71 -26.18
C SER A 192 -1.82 9.11 -25.79
N HIS A 193 -1.05 8.21 -25.17
CA HIS A 193 0.28 8.43 -24.59
C HIS A 193 0.36 9.53 -23.52
N ARG A 194 -0.77 9.99 -22.99
CA ARG A 194 -0.79 10.93 -21.87
C ARG A 194 -0.49 10.20 -20.57
N GLN A 195 0.61 10.55 -19.95
CA GLN A 195 1.05 10.05 -18.68
C GLN A 195 1.26 11.21 -17.72
N MET A 196 0.85 11.02 -16.48
CA MET A 196 1.11 11.96 -15.41
C MET A 196 1.78 11.20 -14.28
N PHE A 197 2.92 11.70 -13.83
CA PHE A 197 3.65 11.12 -12.73
C PHE A 197 3.32 11.89 -11.45
N LEU A 198 2.89 11.16 -10.43
CA LEU A 198 2.64 11.68 -9.10
C LEU A 198 3.85 11.32 -8.24
N TYR A 199 4.74 12.27 -8.02
CA TYR A 199 5.90 12.05 -7.17
C TYR A 199 5.50 12.19 -5.70
N ALA A 200 6.19 11.50 -4.80
CA ALA A 200 5.96 11.59 -3.35
C ALA A 200 6.33 12.98 -2.79
N GLY A 201 7.26 13.70 -3.42
CA GLY A 201 7.70 15.05 -3.10
C GLY A 201 7.17 16.12 -4.06
N SER A 202 7.66 17.33 -3.88
CA SER A 202 7.47 18.47 -4.79
C SER A 202 8.74 18.70 -5.61
N GLU A 203 8.60 19.03 -6.89
CA GLU A 203 9.74 19.41 -7.74
C GLU A 203 10.38 20.75 -7.31
N GLU A 204 9.65 21.58 -6.56
CA GLU A 204 10.04 22.96 -6.23
C GLU A 204 10.54 23.13 -4.80
N THR A 205 10.24 22.18 -3.89
CA THR A 205 10.60 22.25 -2.47
C THR A 205 11.37 21.02 -2.03
N SER A 206 12.16 21.13 -0.96
CA SER A 206 12.79 19.94 -0.37
C SER A 206 11.73 18.97 0.16
N ASP A 207 12.03 17.67 0.14
CA ASP A 207 11.11 16.65 0.67
C ASP A 207 10.74 16.93 2.14
N LEU A 208 11.68 17.51 2.90
CA LEU A 208 11.45 17.91 4.28
C LEU A 208 10.41 19.04 4.38
N ASP A 209 10.56 20.11 3.60
CA ASP A 209 9.64 21.24 3.65
C ASP A 209 8.24 20.81 3.15
N PHE A 210 8.19 19.97 2.12
CA PHE A 210 6.94 19.37 1.64
C PHE A 210 6.24 18.52 2.73
N ALA A 211 6.98 17.69 3.46
CA ALA A 211 6.42 16.90 4.57
C ALA A 211 5.94 17.79 5.71
N LEU A 212 6.70 18.85 6.05
CA LEU A 212 6.32 19.82 7.08
C LEU A 212 5.05 20.60 6.70
N ASP A 213 4.92 21.01 5.44
CA ASP A 213 3.71 21.70 4.94
C ASP A 213 2.48 20.78 5.01
N ARG A 214 2.63 19.48 4.69
CA ARG A 214 1.57 18.49 4.86
C ARG A 214 1.18 18.31 6.33
N MET A 215 2.17 18.20 7.24
CA MET A 215 1.91 18.12 8.67
C MET A 215 1.20 19.39 9.18
N ALA A 216 1.66 20.58 8.76
CA ALA A 216 1.01 21.85 9.06
C ALA A 216 -0.45 21.83 8.63
N TRP A 217 -0.71 21.45 7.39
CA TRP A 217 -2.07 21.39 6.85
C TRP A 217 -2.99 20.50 7.67
N TYR A 218 -2.52 19.32 8.11
CA TYR A 218 -3.33 18.41 8.93
C TYR A 218 -3.55 18.92 10.36
N LEU A 219 -2.55 19.56 10.97
CA LEU A 219 -2.55 19.93 12.38
C LEU A 219 -3.08 21.35 12.63
N GLU A 220 -3.06 22.24 11.64
CA GLU A 220 -3.59 23.61 11.80
C GLU A 220 -5.11 23.65 11.69
N LEU A 221 -5.70 24.47 12.53
CA LEU A 221 -7.13 24.78 12.51
C LEU A 221 -7.42 25.91 11.52
N PRO A 222 -8.55 25.85 10.78
CA PRO A 222 -8.89 26.83 9.77
C PRO A 222 -9.21 28.22 10.38
N PRO A 223 -9.13 29.31 9.58
CA PRO A 223 -9.46 30.67 10.04
C PRO A 223 -10.90 30.81 10.60
N LYS A 224 -11.87 30.08 9.97
CA LYS A 224 -13.22 29.96 10.51
C LYS A 224 -13.21 28.85 11.56
N CYS A 225 -13.41 29.25 12.84
CA CYS A 225 -13.46 28.29 13.93
C CYS A 225 -14.55 27.24 13.69
N PRO A 226 -14.22 25.93 13.79
CA PRO A 226 -15.24 24.90 13.86
C PRO A 226 -16.14 25.05 15.08
N VAL A 227 -17.34 24.48 15.03
CA VAL A 227 -18.31 24.53 16.12
C VAL A 227 -17.70 24.00 17.42
N GLY A 228 -17.79 24.76 18.50
CA GLY A 228 -17.30 24.37 19.82
C GLY A 228 -15.84 24.74 20.12
N ILE A 229 -15.16 25.49 19.25
CA ILE A 229 -13.77 25.94 19.46
C ILE A 229 -13.76 27.48 19.54
N THR A 230 -13.15 28.03 20.59
CA THR A 230 -12.95 29.46 20.74
C THR A 230 -11.78 29.96 19.89
N SER A 231 -11.83 31.21 19.42
CA SER A 231 -10.71 31.77 18.63
C SER A 231 -9.41 31.82 19.41
N LYS A 232 -9.45 32.02 20.73
CA LYS A 232 -8.25 31.98 21.59
C LYS A 232 -7.63 30.60 21.67
N ALA A 233 -8.44 29.55 21.80
CA ALA A 233 -7.94 28.15 21.83
C ALA A 233 -7.34 27.75 20.48
N ARG A 234 -7.98 28.14 19.36
CA ARG A 234 -7.44 27.95 18.01
C ARG A 234 -6.08 28.62 17.85
N ASP A 235 -5.96 29.91 18.21
CA ASP A 235 -4.72 30.65 18.02
C ASP A 235 -3.59 30.12 18.88
N ALA A 236 -3.88 29.70 20.12
CA ALA A 236 -2.92 29.03 20.99
C ALA A 236 -2.47 27.68 20.42
N TRP A 237 -3.39 26.89 19.88
CA TRP A 237 -3.07 25.62 19.23
C TRP A 237 -2.21 25.81 17.97
N ASN A 238 -2.62 26.70 17.08
CA ASN A 238 -1.88 26.97 15.84
C ASN A 238 -0.47 27.52 16.13
N LEU A 239 -0.32 28.36 17.19
CA LEU A 239 1.00 28.82 17.63
C LEU A 239 1.88 27.67 18.07
N ASN A 240 1.36 26.72 18.88
CA ASN A 240 2.11 25.52 19.28
C ASN A 240 2.53 24.67 18.07
N VAL A 241 1.65 24.46 17.10
CA VAL A 241 1.99 23.74 15.86
C VAL A 241 3.11 24.43 15.10
N GLN A 242 3.04 25.76 14.94
CA GLN A 242 4.07 26.53 14.24
C GLN A 242 5.43 26.51 14.97
N GLU A 243 5.43 26.56 16.31
CA GLU A 243 6.63 26.41 17.11
C GLU A 243 7.24 25.01 16.98
N LEU A 244 6.40 23.97 16.98
CA LEU A 244 6.81 22.61 16.76
C LEU A 244 7.49 22.42 15.39
N LEU A 245 6.90 22.92 14.32
CA LEU A 245 7.43 22.82 12.95
C LEU A 245 8.77 23.57 12.77
N LYS A 246 9.01 24.64 13.54
CA LYS A 246 10.28 25.38 13.54
C LYS A 246 11.37 24.72 14.39
N ASN A 247 11.02 23.78 15.26
CA ASN A 247 11.95 23.12 16.17
C ASN A 247 12.96 22.27 15.40
N LYS A 248 14.26 22.49 15.62
CA LYS A 248 15.35 21.75 14.95
C LYS A 248 15.27 20.24 15.21
N LYS A 249 14.92 19.82 16.44
CA LYS A 249 14.79 18.40 16.76
C LYS A 249 13.62 17.77 16.00
N PHE A 250 12.49 18.46 15.92
CA PHE A 250 11.33 17.99 15.16
C PHE A 250 11.66 17.81 13.67
N ARG A 251 12.36 18.80 13.08
CA ARG A 251 12.82 18.70 11.68
C ARG A 251 13.73 17.48 11.45
N ALA A 252 14.67 17.21 12.37
CA ALA A 252 15.53 16.02 12.29
C ALA A 252 14.72 14.70 12.42
N VAL A 253 13.71 14.66 13.30
CA VAL A 253 12.80 13.50 13.41
C VAL A 253 12.00 13.29 12.10
N THR A 254 11.47 14.37 11.53
CA THR A 254 10.74 14.31 10.25
C THR A 254 11.64 13.87 9.10
N GLU A 255 12.88 14.34 9.04
CA GLU A 255 13.86 13.93 8.02
C GLU A 255 14.17 12.43 8.11
N ARG A 256 14.32 11.88 9.32
CA ARG A 256 14.47 10.44 9.52
C ARG A 256 13.22 9.66 9.10
N MET A 257 12.02 10.17 9.40
CA MET A 257 10.76 9.55 8.95
C MET A 257 10.66 9.51 7.42
N ILE A 258 11.11 10.56 6.72
CA ILE A 258 11.16 10.60 5.26
C ILE A 258 12.10 9.52 4.72
N GLY A 259 13.25 9.31 5.36
CA GLY A 259 14.19 8.24 5.02
C GLY A 259 13.61 6.82 5.13
N LEU A 260 12.51 6.66 5.88
CA LEU A 260 11.72 5.41 6.00
C LEU A 260 10.52 5.34 5.03
N GLU A 261 10.54 6.12 3.94
CA GLU A 261 9.44 6.22 2.96
C GLU A 261 8.12 6.69 3.58
N LEU A 262 8.09 7.91 4.10
CA LEU A 262 6.88 8.50 4.71
C LEU A 262 5.75 8.69 3.69
N SER A 263 4.99 7.61 3.44
CA SER A 263 3.78 7.67 2.64
C SER A 263 2.69 8.48 3.33
N GLU A 264 1.69 8.95 2.58
CA GLU A 264 0.52 9.66 3.14
C GLU A 264 -0.17 8.87 4.24
N GLN A 265 -0.28 7.55 4.08
CA GLN A 265 -0.93 6.68 5.07
C GLN A 265 -0.10 6.58 6.36
N ILE A 266 1.21 6.45 6.25
CA ILE A 266 2.11 6.42 7.41
C ILE A 266 2.07 7.76 8.14
N LEU A 267 2.13 8.89 7.40
CA LEU A 267 2.00 10.22 7.97
C LEU A 267 0.69 10.37 8.77
N LYS A 268 -0.44 10.01 8.17
CA LYS A 268 -1.75 10.05 8.86
C LYS A 268 -1.77 9.18 10.12
N ASN A 269 -1.21 7.98 10.06
CA ASN A 269 -1.14 7.08 11.21
C ASN A 269 -0.29 7.69 12.34
N VAL A 270 0.87 8.27 12.03
CA VAL A 270 1.71 8.98 13.01
C VAL A 270 0.94 10.13 13.65
N LEU A 271 0.32 11.00 12.83
CA LEU A 271 -0.47 12.13 13.33
C LEU A 271 -1.63 11.68 14.21
N LEU A 272 -2.36 10.63 13.82
CA LEU A 272 -3.45 10.07 14.62
C LEU A 272 -2.94 9.54 15.96
N LYS A 273 -1.86 8.77 15.99
CA LYS A 273 -1.27 8.25 17.23
C LYS A 273 -0.84 9.40 18.16
N CYS A 274 -0.18 10.44 17.62
CA CYS A 274 0.16 11.63 18.39
C CYS A 274 -1.09 12.34 18.94
N LEU A 275 -2.17 12.49 18.14
CA LEU A 275 -3.43 13.09 18.59
C LEU A 275 -4.17 12.21 19.61
N TYR A 276 -4.01 10.88 19.57
CA TYR A 276 -4.58 9.96 20.58
C TYR A 276 -3.78 9.94 21.87
N SER A 277 -2.48 10.25 21.84
CA SER A 277 -1.64 10.32 23.04
C SER A 277 -1.89 11.59 23.88
N LEU A 278 -2.59 12.59 23.32
CA LEU A 278 -2.95 13.81 24.03
C LEU A 278 -3.98 13.50 25.14
N THR A 279 -3.73 14.07 26.32
CA THR A 279 -4.59 13.94 27.52
C THR A 279 -4.99 15.31 28.03
N ASN A 280 -5.93 15.36 28.96
CA ASN A 280 -6.33 16.62 29.59
C ASN A 280 -5.20 17.31 30.38
N THR A 281 -4.15 16.55 30.75
CA THR A 281 -2.95 17.07 31.41
C THR A 281 -1.94 17.59 30.38
N ASP A 282 -1.80 16.89 29.26
CA ASP A 282 -0.84 17.17 28.18
C ASP A 282 -1.60 17.55 26.91
N GLN A 283 -2.03 18.84 26.83
CA GLN A 283 -2.90 19.35 25.78
C GLN A 283 -2.16 19.81 24.52
N LEU A 284 -0.82 19.83 24.53
CA LEU A 284 0.00 20.35 23.44
C LEU A 284 0.81 19.24 22.79
N LEU A 285 1.04 19.37 21.49
CA LEU A 285 1.93 18.48 20.76
C LEU A 285 3.39 18.78 21.13
N THR A 286 4.14 17.71 21.38
CA THR A 286 5.56 17.76 21.76
C THR A 286 6.41 16.90 20.83
N VAL A 287 7.69 17.24 20.70
CA VAL A 287 8.65 16.46 19.88
C VAL A 287 8.74 15.01 20.36
N ASN A 288 8.70 14.78 21.68
CA ASN A 288 8.83 13.44 22.26
C ASN A 288 7.76 12.45 21.81
N GLN A 289 6.55 12.91 21.47
CA GLN A 289 5.50 12.06 20.91
C GLN A 289 5.88 11.55 19.53
N PHE A 290 6.42 12.42 18.69
CA PHE A 290 6.90 12.05 17.35
C PHE A 290 8.17 11.20 17.39
N GLU A 291 9.07 11.44 18.35
CA GLU A 291 10.25 10.57 18.57
C GLU A 291 9.82 9.13 18.91
N LYS A 292 8.83 8.95 19.79
CA LYS A 292 8.28 7.61 20.12
C LYS A 292 7.67 6.92 18.90
N GLU A 293 6.96 7.67 18.07
CA GLU A 293 6.38 7.09 16.85
C GLU A 293 7.47 6.74 15.82
N LEU A 294 8.52 7.57 15.70
CA LEU A 294 9.68 7.24 14.88
C LEU A 294 10.36 5.94 15.38
N GLU A 295 10.63 5.84 16.68
CA GLU A 295 11.17 4.61 17.27
C GLU A 295 10.29 3.39 16.99
N SER A 296 8.96 3.56 16.98
CA SER A 296 8.03 2.49 16.62
C SER A 296 8.13 2.10 15.15
N LEU A 297 8.34 3.06 14.25
CA LEU A 297 8.53 2.81 12.81
C LEU A 297 9.89 2.18 12.49
N GLU A 298 10.92 2.53 13.26
CA GLU A 298 12.28 1.99 13.10
C GLU A 298 12.43 0.57 13.66
N LYS A 299 11.50 0.12 14.52
CA LYS A 299 11.54 -1.23 15.08
C LYS A 299 11.24 -2.27 13.99
N ASP A 300 12.14 -3.22 13.85
CA ASP A 300 11.89 -4.40 13.05
C ASP A 300 11.01 -5.40 13.83
N GLU A 301 9.77 -5.59 13.37
CA GLU A 301 8.82 -6.53 13.99
C GLU A 301 9.35 -7.97 13.97
N MET A 302 10.11 -8.36 12.94
CA MET A 302 10.72 -9.68 12.87
C MET A 302 11.74 -9.92 13.99
N VAL A 303 12.50 -8.88 14.36
CA VAL A 303 13.41 -8.98 15.50
C VAL A 303 12.64 -9.22 16.81
N GLN A 304 11.47 -8.62 16.98
CA GLN A 304 10.62 -8.86 18.15
C GLN A 304 10.08 -10.28 18.16
N VAL A 305 9.55 -10.77 17.03
CA VAL A 305 9.10 -12.17 16.89
C VAL A 305 10.22 -13.15 17.24
N LEU A 306 11.44 -12.89 16.77
CA LEU A 306 12.61 -13.72 17.08
C LEU A 306 12.95 -13.69 18.57
N GLN A 307 12.78 -12.56 19.27
CA GLN A 307 13.04 -12.44 20.71
C GLN A 307 12.05 -13.23 21.58
N ASP A 308 10.83 -13.43 21.11
CA ASP A 308 9.78 -14.18 21.80
C ASP A 308 9.92 -15.71 21.64
N LEU A 309 10.88 -16.16 20.81
CA LEU A 309 11.12 -17.57 20.58
C LEU A 309 11.81 -18.26 21.75
N SER A 310 11.51 -19.54 21.94
CA SER A 310 12.23 -20.41 22.87
C SER A 310 13.70 -20.64 22.45
N ALA A 311 14.57 -20.97 23.40
CA ALA A 311 15.97 -21.30 23.12
C ALA A 311 16.12 -22.43 22.11
N LEU A 312 15.19 -23.40 22.09
CA LEU A 312 15.18 -24.49 21.09
C LEU A 312 14.91 -23.98 19.69
N GLU A 313 13.91 -23.10 19.53
CA GLU A 313 13.55 -22.50 18.24
C GLU A 313 14.67 -21.62 17.70
N ILE A 314 15.31 -20.83 18.55
CA ILE A 314 16.49 -20.06 18.16
C ILE A 314 17.63 -20.99 17.71
N CYS A 315 17.87 -22.12 18.40
CA CYS A 315 18.84 -23.12 17.93
C CYS A 315 18.51 -23.63 16.52
N LEU A 316 17.23 -23.89 16.22
CA LEU A 316 16.82 -24.34 14.90
C LEU A 316 17.03 -23.27 13.85
N ILE A 317 16.74 -22.00 14.16
CA ILE A 317 16.97 -20.86 13.25
C ILE A 317 18.48 -20.68 12.99
N VAL A 318 19.33 -20.79 14.03
CA VAL A 318 20.79 -20.77 13.86
C VAL A 318 21.25 -21.93 12.97
N ALA A 319 20.70 -23.13 13.19
CA ALA A 319 21.02 -24.30 12.34
C ALA A 319 20.60 -24.08 10.88
N MET A 320 19.45 -23.45 10.64
CA MET A 320 18.95 -23.11 9.31
C MET A 320 19.83 -22.04 8.63
N GLN A 321 20.22 -21.01 9.37
CA GLN A 321 21.10 -19.96 8.84
C GLN A 321 22.47 -20.52 8.45
N HIS A 322 23.09 -21.35 9.32
CA HIS A 322 24.34 -22.02 8.99
C HIS A 322 24.20 -22.97 7.79
N HIS A 323 23.02 -23.57 7.59
CA HIS A 323 22.77 -24.36 6.38
C HIS A 323 22.74 -23.47 5.13
N SER A 324 22.03 -22.33 5.22
CA SER A 324 21.93 -21.37 4.14
C SER A 324 23.30 -20.81 3.74
N ASP A 325 24.15 -20.51 4.72
CA ASP A 325 25.50 -19.98 4.49
C ASP A 325 26.43 -21.00 3.79
N ILE A 326 26.29 -22.30 4.13
CA ILE A 326 27.13 -23.36 3.55
C ILE A 326 26.67 -23.74 2.14
N TYR A 327 25.36 -23.72 1.89
CA TYR A 327 24.76 -24.23 0.65
C TYR A 327 24.11 -23.13 -0.20
N ASP A 328 24.62 -21.90 -0.13
CA ASP A 328 24.19 -20.77 -0.95
C ASP A 328 22.66 -20.57 -0.98
N ASN A 329 22.03 -20.51 0.21
CA ASN A 329 20.59 -20.39 0.38
C ASN A 329 19.75 -21.49 -0.29
N SER A 330 20.32 -22.68 -0.46
CA SER A 330 19.58 -23.84 -0.95
C SER A 330 18.43 -24.20 0.01
N PRO A 331 17.28 -24.64 -0.51
CA PRO A 331 16.18 -25.10 0.32
C PRO A 331 16.61 -26.26 1.24
N MET A 332 16.11 -26.26 2.47
CA MET A 332 16.42 -27.24 3.49
C MET A 332 15.16 -27.96 3.97
N ASN A 333 15.30 -29.19 4.46
CA ASN A 333 14.22 -29.92 5.09
C ASN A 333 14.49 -30.12 6.59
N PHE A 334 13.49 -30.61 7.32
CA PHE A 334 13.60 -30.84 8.77
C PHE A 334 14.78 -31.74 9.13
N GLU A 335 15.04 -32.84 8.39
CA GLU A 335 16.13 -33.78 8.69
C GLU A 335 17.51 -33.12 8.61
N MET A 336 17.73 -32.23 7.65
CA MET A 336 18.99 -31.48 7.51
C MET A 336 19.20 -30.55 8.72
N VAL A 337 18.16 -29.82 9.12
CA VAL A 337 18.20 -28.94 10.28
C VAL A 337 18.38 -29.73 11.58
N TYR A 338 17.61 -30.80 11.75
CA TYR A 338 17.68 -31.70 12.92
C TYR A 338 19.06 -32.31 13.09
N THR A 339 19.66 -32.81 12.02
CA THR A 339 21.03 -33.40 12.05
C THR A 339 22.06 -32.37 12.55
N ARG A 340 21.90 -31.11 12.12
CA ARG A 340 22.80 -30.02 12.54
C ARG A 340 22.56 -29.63 14.01
N TYR A 341 21.31 -29.53 14.43
CA TYR A 341 20.93 -29.32 15.84
C TYR A 341 21.51 -30.43 16.75
N VAL A 342 21.36 -31.69 16.39
CA VAL A 342 21.85 -32.81 17.18
C VAL A 342 23.38 -32.77 17.33
N LYS A 343 24.12 -32.45 16.26
CA LYS A 343 25.58 -32.25 16.33
C LYS A 343 25.96 -31.16 17.33
N PHE A 344 25.26 -30.05 17.33
CA PHE A 344 25.46 -28.97 18.28
C PHE A 344 25.13 -29.41 19.71
N ALA A 345 23.96 -30.03 19.93
CA ALA A 345 23.53 -30.50 21.26
C ALA A 345 24.48 -31.54 21.88
N HIS A 346 25.01 -32.44 21.09
CA HIS A 346 26.02 -33.42 21.55
C HIS A 346 27.36 -32.78 21.94
N LYS A 347 27.73 -31.67 21.32
CA LYS A 347 29.01 -31.00 21.60
C LYS A 347 28.94 -30.17 22.92
N HIS A 348 27.73 -29.77 23.34
CA HIS A 348 27.51 -28.92 24.50
C HIS A 348 26.66 -29.64 25.55
N SER A 349 27.30 -30.12 26.62
CA SER A 349 26.67 -30.92 27.68
C SER A 349 25.60 -30.17 28.49
N SER A 350 25.58 -28.85 28.44
CA SER A 350 24.57 -27.99 29.09
C SER A 350 23.23 -27.98 28.32
N MET A 351 23.23 -28.35 27.03
CA MET A 351 22.03 -28.44 26.22
C MET A 351 21.43 -29.84 26.38
N GLN A 352 20.27 -29.94 27.00
CA GLN A 352 19.53 -31.21 27.07
C GLN A 352 19.21 -31.68 25.67
N ASN A 353 19.51 -32.97 25.38
CA ASN A 353 19.12 -33.59 24.12
C ASN A 353 17.60 -33.75 24.10
N VAL A 354 16.93 -32.82 23.41
CA VAL A 354 15.48 -32.79 23.30
C VAL A 354 15.02 -33.88 22.35
N GLN A 355 13.96 -34.62 22.70
CA GLN A 355 13.41 -35.68 21.87
C GLN A 355 12.96 -35.17 20.51
N ARG A 356 13.20 -35.92 19.46
CA ARG A 356 12.89 -35.58 18.06
C ARG A 356 11.45 -35.06 17.85
N PRO A 357 10.38 -35.66 18.45
CA PRO A 357 9.02 -35.13 18.28
C PRO A 357 8.85 -33.69 18.79
N VAL A 358 9.57 -33.32 19.87
CA VAL A 358 9.52 -31.97 20.43
C VAL A 358 10.24 -30.99 19.50
N VAL A 359 11.38 -31.39 18.94
CA VAL A 359 12.09 -30.57 17.93
C VAL A 359 11.25 -30.38 16.67
N MET A 360 10.51 -31.43 16.25
CA MET A 360 9.58 -31.31 15.12
C MET A 360 8.44 -30.31 15.42
N LYS A 361 7.92 -30.30 16.65
CA LYS A 361 6.91 -29.32 17.07
C LYS A 361 7.44 -27.88 17.07
N ALA A 362 8.66 -27.67 17.53
CA ALA A 362 9.32 -26.38 17.45
C ALA A 362 9.51 -25.93 15.98
N PHE A 363 9.87 -26.86 15.10
CA PHE A 363 9.99 -26.58 13.66
C PHE A 363 8.63 -26.24 13.02
N GLU A 364 7.56 -26.99 13.36
CA GLU A 364 6.19 -26.68 12.92
C GLU A 364 5.70 -25.31 13.46
N HIS A 365 6.12 -24.90 14.65
CA HIS A 365 5.80 -23.58 15.18
C HIS A 365 6.52 -22.47 14.41
N ILE A 366 7.80 -22.64 14.07
CA ILE A 366 8.56 -21.71 13.23
C ILE A 366 7.89 -21.54 11.84
N GLU A 367 7.34 -22.63 11.27
CA GLU A 367 6.54 -22.58 10.04
C GLU A 367 5.23 -21.80 10.26
N ALA A 368 4.51 -22.07 11.33
CA ALA A 368 3.22 -21.46 11.64
C ALA A 368 3.30 -19.93 11.86
N ILE A 369 4.42 -19.44 12.37
CA ILE A 369 4.70 -18.00 12.52
C ILE A 369 5.39 -17.39 11.29
N GLU A 370 5.45 -18.13 10.19
CA GLU A 370 5.94 -17.68 8.88
C GLU A 370 7.40 -17.20 8.86
N LEU A 371 8.27 -17.72 9.73
CA LEU A 371 9.71 -17.47 9.66
C LEU A 371 10.41 -18.34 8.59
N ILE A 372 9.75 -19.40 8.15
CA ILE A 372 10.16 -20.24 7.03
C ILE A 372 9.00 -20.42 6.05
N ALA A 373 9.28 -20.48 4.77
CA ALA A 373 8.29 -20.74 3.74
C ALA A 373 8.59 -22.03 2.97
N MET A 374 7.53 -22.81 2.72
CA MET A 374 7.62 -24.02 1.88
C MET A 374 7.97 -23.63 0.45
N VAL A 375 8.93 -24.35 -0.13
CA VAL A 375 9.29 -24.20 -1.55
C VAL A 375 8.49 -25.21 -2.37
N ASN A 376 7.52 -24.69 -3.15
CA ASN A 376 6.72 -25.52 -4.06
C ASN A 376 7.61 -26.09 -5.17
N GLN A 377 7.91 -27.38 -5.11
CA GLN A 377 8.47 -28.11 -6.24
C GLN A 377 7.33 -28.60 -7.13
N GLN A 378 7.31 -28.15 -8.37
CA GLN A 378 6.36 -28.64 -9.38
C GLN A 378 6.54 -30.15 -9.55
N GLY A 379 5.48 -30.92 -9.26
CA GLY A 379 5.44 -32.38 -9.53
C GLY A 379 5.70 -33.31 -8.34
N SER A 380 5.82 -32.83 -7.11
CA SER A 380 5.98 -33.71 -5.96
C SER A 380 4.64 -34.31 -5.52
N ALA A 381 4.55 -35.67 -5.58
CA ALA A 381 3.66 -36.45 -4.73
C ALA A 381 3.77 -35.91 -3.28
N LYS A 382 2.70 -36.03 -2.47
CA LYS A 382 2.68 -35.59 -1.08
C LYS A 382 3.87 -36.13 -0.31
N LEU A 383 4.97 -35.37 -0.25
CA LEU A 383 6.13 -35.70 0.58
C LEU A 383 5.70 -35.66 2.05
N GLN A 384 6.23 -36.56 2.86
CA GLN A 384 6.07 -36.49 4.30
C GLN A 384 6.63 -35.15 4.79
N LYS A 385 6.01 -34.56 5.83
CA LYS A 385 6.37 -33.24 6.35
C LYS A 385 7.87 -33.06 6.60
N GLU A 386 8.54 -34.09 7.07
CA GLU A 386 9.96 -34.10 7.42
C GLU A 386 10.90 -33.87 6.22
N TYR A 387 10.43 -34.21 5.02
CA TYR A 387 11.18 -34.10 3.76
C TYR A 387 10.73 -32.96 2.87
N GLN A 388 9.74 -32.17 3.32
CA GLN A 388 9.34 -30.95 2.61
C GLN A 388 10.45 -29.92 2.71
N PHE A 389 10.66 -29.17 1.63
CA PHE A 389 11.73 -28.18 1.53
C PHE A 389 11.22 -26.80 1.90
N PHE A 390 11.99 -26.09 2.72
CA PHE A 390 11.70 -24.75 3.22
C PHE A 390 12.86 -23.81 2.94
N LYS A 391 12.56 -22.51 2.88
CA LYS A 391 13.53 -21.42 2.91
C LYS A 391 13.32 -20.58 4.16
N LEU A 392 14.42 -20.14 4.75
CA LEU A 392 14.42 -19.17 5.84
C LEU A 392 14.05 -17.78 5.30
N LEU A 393 13.14 -17.08 5.95
CA LEU A 393 12.66 -15.76 5.54
C LEU A 393 13.29 -14.61 6.32
N VAL A 394 14.00 -14.91 7.41
CA VAL A 394 14.71 -13.92 8.22
C VAL A 394 16.14 -13.74 7.78
N THR A 395 16.65 -12.53 7.91
CA THR A 395 18.02 -12.17 7.53
C THR A 395 19.02 -12.44 8.66
N PRO A 396 20.31 -12.69 8.34
CA PRO A 396 21.35 -12.83 9.37
C PRO A 396 21.46 -11.63 10.32
N GLN A 397 21.18 -10.43 9.81
CA GLN A 397 21.19 -9.21 10.64
C GLN A 397 20.07 -9.22 11.69
N GLN A 398 18.84 -9.61 11.31
CA GLN A 398 17.71 -9.74 12.22
C GLN A 398 17.99 -10.78 13.30
N ILE A 399 18.56 -11.93 12.94
CA ILE A 399 18.93 -12.98 13.88
C ILE A 399 20.00 -12.48 14.85
N SER A 400 21.05 -11.81 14.34
CA SER A 400 22.13 -11.23 15.16
C SER A 400 21.60 -10.20 16.15
N GLU A 401 20.72 -9.31 15.70
CA GLU A 401 20.10 -8.29 16.54
C GLU A 401 19.19 -8.90 17.62
N ALA A 402 18.39 -9.90 17.25
CA ALA A 402 17.53 -10.61 18.18
C ALA A 402 18.35 -11.32 19.27
N ILE A 403 19.36 -12.10 18.89
CA ILE A 403 20.25 -12.80 19.83
C ILE A 403 20.96 -11.80 20.77
N GLY A 404 21.39 -10.64 20.24
CA GLY A 404 22.04 -9.61 21.07
C GLY A 404 21.12 -8.93 22.09
N LYS A 405 19.82 -8.89 21.82
CA LYS A 405 18.80 -8.28 22.69
C LYS A 405 18.13 -9.28 23.65
N MET A 406 18.19 -10.58 23.36
CA MET A 406 17.57 -11.62 24.19
C MET A 406 18.25 -11.73 25.55
N GLN A 407 17.45 -11.63 26.62
CA GLN A 407 17.93 -11.88 27.99
C GLN A 407 17.72 -13.34 28.36
N GLY A 408 18.78 -14.00 28.86
CA GLY A 408 18.69 -15.39 29.36
C GLY A 408 18.88 -16.48 28.28
N LEU A 409 19.32 -16.13 27.09
CA LEU A 409 19.71 -17.12 26.09
C LEU A 409 21.02 -17.81 26.53
N PRO A 410 21.11 -19.16 26.46
CA PRO A 410 22.35 -19.88 26.79
C PRO A 410 23.54 -19.36 26.00
N THR A 411 24.67 -19.17 26.68
CA THR A 411 25.89 -18.61 26.10
C THR A 411 26.46 -19.47 24.96
N GLU A 412 26.20 -20.76 24.99
CA GLU A 412 26.56 -21.72 23.96
C GLU A 412 25.89 -21.45 22.63
N ILE A 413 24.62 -20.99 22.64
CA ILE A 413 23.88 -20.63 21.42
C ILE A 413 24.49 -19.36 20.82
N VAL A 414 24.82 -18.38 21.65
CA VAL A 414 25.49 -17.14 21.21
C VAL A 414 26.85 -17.43 20.61
N GLN A 415 27.62 -18.34 21.24
CA GLN A 415 28.90 -18.78 20.72
C GLN A 415 28.73 -19.53 19.39
N TRP A 416 27.72 -20.38 19.27
CA TRP A 416 27.42 -21.12 18.06
C TRP A 416 27.05 -20.17 16.90
N TRP A 417 26.24 -19.17 17.18
CA TRP A 417 25.92 -18.14 16.19
C TRP A 417 27.18 -17.42 15.68
N ASN A 418 28.06 -17.03 16.58
CA ASN A 418 29.30 -16.32 16.26
C ASN A 418 30.41 -17.23 15.69
N SER A 419 30.29 -18.55 15.84
CA SER A 419 31.25 -19.47 15.25
C SER A 419 30.98 -19.57 13.76
N SER A 420 31.81 -18.92 12.95
CA SER A 420 31.83 -19.18 11.52
C SER A 420 32.19 -20.65 11.29
N LEU A 421 31.17 -21.45 10.90
CA LEU A 421 31.31 -22.68 10.16
C LEU A 421 32.30 -23.74 10.71
N ILE A 422 31.85 -24.55 11.61
CA ILE A 422 32.38 -25.94 11.66
C ILE A 422 31.22 -26.94 11.72
#